data_e790861be2bba98dd5d3e28c1325fbed
#
_entry.id   e790861be2bba98dd5d3e28c1325fbed
#
_cell.length_a   1.000
_cell.length_b   1.000
_cell.length_c   1.000
_cell.angle_alpha   90.00
_cell.angle_beta   90.00
_cell.angle_gamma   90.00
#
_symmetry.space_group_name_H-M   'P 1'
#
loop_
_entity.id
_entity.type
_entity.pdbx_description
1 polymer ?
#
loop_
_entity_poly.entity_id
_entity_poly.type
_entity_poly.pdbx_seq_one_letter_code
_entity_poly.pdbx_strand_id
1 'polypeptide(L)'
;MNKTTTLLTLSCAFLAGCQTVTQPPIEIVDKVDLPRFMGDWYVIANIPTFIEKGAHNAIESYKLADDGTIETTFTFRSGSFDGDAKRYTPRGFVQDKTSNAVWGMQFLWPIKSDFRIVYLTPDYTQTVIGREKRDYVWIMARTPSIPDAEYAGIVEFLGRQGYDVSRIQKVPQRWPVRQGG
;
A
#
# COMPACT_ATOMS: atom_id res chain seq x y z
N MET A 1 25.37 76.87 2.11
CA MET A 1 25.51 75.77 3.07
C MET A 1 24.33 74.81 2.83
N ASN A 2 24.51 73.81 1.92
CA ASN A 2 23.47 72.84 1.60
C ASN A 2 23.75 71.57 2.36
N LYS A 3 22.81 71.19 3.21
CA LYS A 3 22.83 69.90 3.93
C LYS A 3 22.05 68.83 3.12
N THR A 4 22.78 67.91 2.57
CA THR A 4 22.21 66.74 1.85
C THR A 4 21.89 65.64 2.85
N THR A 5 20.62 65.32 3.06
CA THR A 5 20.16 64.25 3.93
C THR A 5 20.03 62.99 3.09
N THR A 6 20.92 61.99 3.35
CA THR A 6 20.85 60.69 2.69
C THR A 6 19.89 59.79 3.44
N LEU A 7 18.79 59.38 2.79
CA LEU A 7 17.83 58.41 3.31
C LEU A 7 18.34 56.97 3.02
N LEU A 8 18.59 56.22 4.07
CA LEU A 8 19.00 54.80 3.98
C LEU A 8 17.74 53.96 4.00
N THR A 9 17.36 53.37 2.88
CA THR A 9 16.23 52.42 2.81
C THR A 9 16.73 51.03 3.18
N LEU A 10 16.23 50.51 4.32
CA LEU A 10 16.50 49.16 4.81
C LEU A 10 15.55 48.19 4.09
N SER A 11 16.08 47.43 3.11
CA SER A 11 15.33 46.36 2.42
C SER A 11 15.31 45.10 3.30
N CYS A 12 14.18 44.80 3.95
CA CYS A 12 13.95 43.52 4.60
C CYS A 12 13.65 42.45 3.55
N ALA A 13 14.61 41.61 3.22
CA ALA A 13 14.39 40.40 2.43
C ALA A 13 13.69 39.34 3.28
N PHE A 14 12.41 39.07 3.00
CA PHE A 14 11.68 37.93 3.54
C PHE A 14 12.20 36.66 2.88
N LEU A 15 13.05 35.90 3.59
CA LEU A 15 13.36 34.51 3.25
C LEU A 15 12.13 33.64 3.59
N ALA A 16 11.27 33.41 2.61
CA ALA A 16 10.25 32.38 2.68
C ALA A 16 10.95 31.01 2.67
N GLY A 17 11.27 30.48 3.85
CA GLY A 17 11.75 29.11 4.00
C GLY A 17 10.63 28.16 3.58
N CYS A 18 10.82 27.41 2.49
CA CYS A 18 10.01 26.24 2.20
C CYS A 18 10.21 25.22 3.33
N GLN A 19 9.31 25.19 4.30
CA GLN A 19 9.27 24.09 5.25
C GLN A 19 8.77 22.87 4.48
N THR A 20 9.69 21.94 4.21
CA THR A 20 9.29 20.59 3.80
C THR A 20 8.54 19.96 4.97
N VAL A 21 7.21 19.91 4.86
CA VAL A 21 6.39 19.17 5.82
C VAL A 21 6.72 17.69 5.63
N THR A 22 7.63 17.18 6.45
CA THR A 22 7.89 15.73 6.53
C THR A 22 6.65 15.10 7.17
N GLN A 23 5.98 14.23 6.42
CA GLN A 23 4.87 13.45 6.98
C GLN A 23 5.38 12.58 8.14
N PRO A 24 4.58 12.36 9.19
CA PRO A 24 4.94 11.43 10.26
C PRO A 24 5.11 10.02 9.70
N PRO A 25 5.90 9.15 10.37
CA PRO A 25 6.00 7.73 9.98
C PRO A 25 4.62 7.11 9.84
N ILE A 26 4.45 6.23 8.85
CA ILE A 26 3.19 5.53 8.67
C ILE A 26 2.97 4.57 9.85
N GLU A 27 1.76 4.60 10.42
CA GLU A 27 1.39 3.66 11.47
C GLU A 27 1.26 2.25 10.87
N ILE A 28 1.78 1.27 11.60
CA ILE A 28 1.66 -0.16 11.27
C ILE A 28 0.83 -0.85 12.36
N VAL A 29 0.32 -2.04 12.08
CA VAL A 29 -0.34 -2.86 13.10
C VAL A 29 0.67 -3.35 14.15
N ASP A 30 0.23 -3.49 15.40
CA ASP A 30 1.09 -3.86 16.52
C ASP A 30 1.75 -5.23 16.35
N LYS A 31 0.99 -6.21 15.82
CA LYS A 31 1.45 -7.58 15.67
C LYS A 31 0.72 -8.32 14.55
N VAL A 32 1.50 -9.07 13.76
CA VAL A 32 0.98 -10.00 12.75
C VAL A 32 1.37 -11.43 13.13
N ASP A 33 0.36 -12.29 13.23
CA ASP A 33 0.52 -13.74 13.26
C ASP A 33 0.76 -14.21 11.81
N LEU A 34 2.01 -14.50 11.46
CA LEU A 34 2.37 -14.85 10.09
C LEU A 34 1.60 -16.08 9.57
N PRO A 35 1.52 -17.21 10.31
CA PRO A 35 0.69 -18.34 9.87
C PRO A 35 -0.75 -17.98 9.52
N ARG A 36 -1.42 -17.13 10.31
CA ARG A 36 -2.78 -16.68 10.03
C ARG A 36 -2.87 -15.73 8.83
N PHE A 37 -1.80 -14.97 8.59
CA PHE A 37 -1.75 -14.02 7.47
C PHE A 37 -1.55 -14.71 6.13
N MET A 38 -0.99 -15.92 6.10
CA MET A 38 -0.74 -16.67 4.85
C MET A 38 -2.02 -17.01 4.10
N GLY A 39 -1.88 -17.46 2.86
CA GLY A 39 -2.96 -17.82 1.95
C GLY A 39 -3.34 -16.67 1.00
N ASP A 40 -4.52 -16.77 0.40
CA ASP A 40 -4.99 -15.88 -0.67
C ASP A 40 -5.65 -14.62 -0.12
N TRP A 41 -5.33 -13.50 -0.77
CA TRP A 41 -5.92 -12.19 -0.54
C TRP A 41 -6.37 -11.59 -1.88
N TYR A 42 -7.67 -11.33 -2.02
CA TYR A 42 -8.20 -10.61 -3.18
C TYR A 42 -7.86 -9.12 -3.06
N VAL A 43 -7.30 -8.54 -4.11
CA VAL A 43 -7.07 -7.09 -4.16
C VAL A 43 -8.38 -6.39 -4.49
N ILE A 44 -8.97 -5.71 -3.53
CA ILE A 44 -10.25 -5.00 -3.65
C ILE A 44 -10.07 -3.64 -4.32
N ALA A 45 -9.01 -2.92 -3.92
CA ALA A 45 -8.64 -1.63 -4.49
C ALA A 45 -7.15 -1.37 -4.28
N ASN A 46 -6.57 -0.50 -5.09
CA ASN A 46 -5.17 -0.12 -4.95
C ASN A 46 -4.90 1.30 -5.47
N ILE A 47 -3.76 1.86 -5.09
CA ILE A 47 -3.04 2.84 -5.91
C ILE A 47 -2.03 2.01 -6.69
N PRO A 48 -2.29 1.74 -7.99
CA PRO A 48 -1.56 0.73 -8.73
C PRO A 48 -0.12 1.14 -9.07
N THR A 49 0.79 0.18 -9.01
CA THR A 49 2.09 0.31 -9.67
C THR A 49 1.91 0.27 -11.20
N PHE A 50 2.98 0.55 -11.94
CA PHE A 50 2.90 0.55 -13.41
C PHE A 50 2.56 -0.83 -14.01
N ILE A 51 2.91 -1.94 -13.31
CA ILE A 51 2.64 -3.30 -13.76
C ILE A 51 1.19 -3.74 -13.51
N GLU A 52 0.48 -3.08 -12.61
CA GLU A 52 -0.87 -3.46 -12.14
C GLU A 52 -1.99 -2.62 -12.78
N LYS A 53 -1.64 -1.64 -13.62
CA LYS A 53 -2.63 -0.79 -14.26
C LYS A 53 -3.63 -1.63 -15.06
N GLY A 54 -4.92 -1.43 -14.76
CA GLY A 54 -5.99 -2.19 -15.41
C GLY A 54 -6.08 -3.65 -14.98
N ALA A 55 -5.57 -4.02 -13.82
CA ALA A 55 -5.69 -5.36 -13.28
C ALA A 55 -7.16 -5.72 -12.97
N HIS A 56 -7.54 -6.97 -13.32
CA HIS A 56 -8.83 -7.59 -13.00
C HIS A 56 -8.57 -8.91 -12.32
N ASN A 57 -9.44 -9.36 -11.42
CA ASN A 57 -9.29 -10.62 -10.67
C ASN A 57 -7.90 -10.76 -10.04
N ALA A 58 -7.40 -9.68 -9.42
CA ALA A 58 -6.09 -9.68 -8.80
C ALA A 58 -6.13 -10.41 -7.44
N ILE A 59 -5.17 -11.31 -7.24
CA ILE A 59 -4.95 -12.06 -5.99
C ILE A 59 -3.47 -12.02 -5.64
N GLU A 60 -3.18 -11.75 -4.37
CA GLU A 60 -1.89 -12.02 -3.75
C GLU A 60 -1.99 -13.24 -2.83
N SER A 61 -1.10 -14.21 -3.03
CA SER A 61 -1.00 -15.43 -2.23
C SER A 61 0.32 -15.44 -1.49
N TYR A 62 0.29 -15.66 -0.19
CA TYR A 62 1.48 -15.71 0.67
C TYR A 62 1.64 -17.10 1.29
N LYS A 63 2.88 -17.56 1.37
CA LYS A 63 3.26 -18.80 2.05
C LYS A 63 4.54 -18.59 2.82
N LEU A 64 4.53 -18.94 4.11
CA LEU A 64 5.73 -18.94 4.94
C LEU A 64 6.64 -20.11 4.52
N ALA A 65 7.87 -19.79 4.14
CA ALA A 65 8.89 -20.78 3.81
C ALA A 65 9.68 -21.21 5.06
N ASP A 66 10.35 -22.36 4.98
CA ASP A 66 11.13 -22.92 6.08
C ASP A 66 12.30 -22.03 6.52
N ASP A 67 12.82 -21.21 5.60
CA ASP A 67 13.88 -20.22 5.88
C ASP A 67 13.35 -18.91 6.51
N GLY A 68 12.05 -18.84 6.81
CA GLY A 68 11.39 -17.67 7.38
C GLY A 68 11.11 -16.54 6.41
N THR A 69 11.35 -16.73 5.11
CA THR A 69 10.92 -15.80 4.06
C THR A 69 9.47 -16.06 3.67
N ILE A 70 8.86 -15.13 2.93
CA ILE A 70 7.48 -15.26 2.45
C ILE A 70 7.50 -15.48 0.94
N GLU A 71 7.14 -16.68 0.50
CA GLU A 71 6.86 -16.97 -0.89
C GLU A 71 5.58 -16.24 -1.28
N THR A 72 5.68 -15.35 -2.26
CA THR A 72 4.55 -14.56 -2.73
C THR A 72 4.23 -14.90 -4.17
N THR A 73 2.95 -15.02 -4.48
CA THR A 73 2.46 -15.12 -5.85
C THR A 73 1.40 -14.05 -6.08
N PHE A 74 1.65 -13.15 -7.00
CA PHE A 74 0.70 -12.15 -7.44
C PHE A 74 0.19 -12.50 -8.83
N THR A 75 -1.14 -12.65 -8.99
CA THR A 75 -1.78 -12.98 -10.25
C THR A 75 -2.92 -12.01 -10.57
N PHE A 76 -3.10 -11.70 -11.84
CA PHE A 76 -4.24 -10.91 -12.32
C PHE A 76 -4.48 -11.11 -13.82
N ARG A 77 -5.63 -10.62 -14.34
CA ARG A 77 -5.93 -10.46 -15.75
C ARG A 77 -5.66 -9.01 -16.18
N SER A 78 -4.97 -8.82 -17.29
CA SER A 78 -4.55 -7.48 -17.77
C SER A 78 -5.61 -6.85 -18.64
N GLY A 79 -6.09 -5.66 -18.28
CA GLY A 79 -7.00 -4.82 -19.07
C GLY A 79 -8.47 -5.24 -19.04
N SER A 80 -8.78 -6.53 -18.86
CA SER A 80 -10.16 -7.04 -18.75
C SER A 80 -10.18 -8.39 -18.06
N PHE A 81 -11.38 -8.94 -17.76
CA PHE A 81 -11.54 -10.28 -17.20
C PHE A 81 -11.05 -11.41 -18.13
N ASP A 82 -11.07 -11.17 -19.42
CA ASP A 82 -10.64 -12.12 -20.46
C ASP A 82 -9.23 -11.78 -20.97
N GLY A 83 -8.59 -10.76 -20.39
CA GLY A 83 -7.23 -10.33 -20.75
C GLY A 83 -6.16 -11.35 -20.36
N ASP A 84 -4.94 -11.09 -20.79
CA ASP A 84 -3.79 -11.95 -20.52
C ASP A 84 -3.61 -12.22 -19.03
N ALA A 85 -3.40 -13.48 -18.66
CA ALA A 85 -3.00 -13.85 -17.31
C ALA A 85 -1.55 -13.38 -17.05
N LYS A 86 -1.37 -12.62 -15.98
CA LYS A 86 -0.06 -12.20 -15.49
C LYS A 86 0.22 -12.89 -14.15
N ARG A 87 1.48 -13.25 -13.94
CA ARG A 87 1.95 -13.89 -12.71
C ARG A 87 3.33 -13.35 -12.34
N TYR A 88 3.48 -12.94 -11.10
CA TYR A 88 4.73 -12.52 -10.49
C TYR A 88 4.97 -13.32 -9.21
N THR A 89 6.23 -13.61 -8.91
CA THR A 89 6.61 -14.43 -7.74
C THR A 89 7.70 -13.73 -6.92
N PRO A 90 7.41 -12.54 -6.36
CA PRO A 90 8.37 -11.87 -5.49
C PRO A 90 8.59 -12.65 -4.19
N ARG A 91 9.69 -12.36 -3.49
CA ARG A 91 9.96 -12.92 -2.17
C ARG A 91 9.92 -11.84 -1.11
N GLY A 92 9.14 -12.08 -0.05
CA GLY A 92 9.05 -11.22 1.12
C GLY A 92 10.08 -11.59 2.18
N PHE A 93 10.67 -10.57 2.80
CA PHE A 93 11.62 -10.69 3.90
C PHE A 93 11.09 -9.89 5.07
N VAL A 94 10.71 -10.55 6.16
CA VAL A 94 10.25 -9.89 7.38
C VAL A 94 11.43 -9.11 7.99
N GLN A 95 11.32 -7.78 8.02
CA GLN A 95 12.36 -6.87 8.51
C GLN A 95 12.17 -6.52 9.97
N ASP A 96 10.93 -6.28 10.40
CA ASP A 96 10.60 -6.09 11.82
C ASP A 96 10.00 -7.37 12.40
N LYS A 97 10.80 -8.11 13.15
CA LYS A 97 10.39 -9.36 13.81
C LYS A 97 9.58 -9.12 15.09
N THR A 98 9.49 -7.89 15.57
CA THR A 98 8.69 -7.55 16.74
C THR A 98 7.21 -7.51 16.38
N SER A 99 6.86 -6.73 15.37
CA SER A 99 5.48 -6.63 14.87
C SER A 99 5.16 -7.67 13.78
N ASN A 100 6.16 -8.13 13.02
CA ASN A 100 6.01 -8.86 11.76
C ASN A 100 5.25 -8.06 10.67
N ALA A 101 5.08 -6.74 10.83
CA ALA A 101 4.28 -5.92 9.93
C ALA A 101 5.10 -5.18 8.85
N VAL A 102 6.43 -5.19 8.95
CA VAL A 102 7.32 -4.54 7.97
C VAL A 102 8.12 -5.57 7.23
N TRP A 103 7.94 -5.62 5.91
CA TRP A 103 8.66 -6.55 5.03
C TRP A 103 9.41 -5.79 3.93
N GLY A 104 10.43 -6.44 3.39
CA GLY A 104 11.07 -6.04 2.13
C GLY A 104 10.62 -6.98 1.02
N MET A 105 9.79 -6.51 0.08
CA MET A 105 9.30 -7.31 -1.04
C MET A 105 10.26 -7.24 -2.22
N GLN A 106 10.84 -8.37 -2.63
CA GLN A 106 11.86 -8.44 -3.68
C GLN A 106 11.29 -9.03 -4.96
N PHE A 107 11.05 -8.18 -5.96
CA PHE A 107 10.70 -8.55 -7.34
C PHE A 107 11.94 -8.80 -8.19
N LEU A 108 13.00 -8.05 -7.95
CA LEU A 108 14.26 -8.14 -8.68
C LEU A 108 15.43 -7.98 -7.70
N TRP A 109 16.34 -8.96 -7.70
CA TRP A 109 17.56 -8.88 -6.88
C TRP A 109 18.46 -7.71 -7.34
N PRO A 110 19.08 -6.92 -6.40
CA PRO A 110 19.00 -7.03 -4.93
C PRO A 110 17.94 -6.10 -4.29
N ILE A 111 17.01 -5.52 -5.07
CA ILE A 111 16.11 -4.45 -4.64
C ILE A 111 14.96 -5.02 -3.82
N LYS A 112 14.78 -4.50 -2.60
CA LYS A 112 13.62 -4.80 -1.74
C LYS A 112 12.74 -3.56 -1.61
N SER A 113 11.51 -3.65 -2.08
CA SER A 113 10.49 -2.61 -1.95
C SER A 113 9.88 -2.63 -0.56
N ASP A 114 9.60 -1.46 -0.01
CA ASP A 114 8.90 -1.28 1.26
C ASP A 114 7.48 -1.85 1.17
N PHE A 115 7.09 -2.63 2.18
CA PHE A 115 5.81 -3.32 2.30
C PHE A 115 5.43 -3.32 3.77
N ARG A 116 4.32 -2.67 4.13
CA ARG A 116 3.90 -2.47 5.51
C ARG A 116 2.45 -2.85 5.68
N ILE A 117 2.16 -3.71 6.63
CA ILE A 117 0.79 -4.03 7.03
C ILE A 117 0.34 -2.91 7.97
N VAL A 118 -0.48 -1.99 7.41
CA VAL A 118 -0.93 -0.77 8.10
C VAL A 118 -2.33 -0.91 8.70
N TYR A 119 -3.07 -1.92 8.26
CA TYR A 119 -4.39 -2.27 8.75
C TYR A 119 -4.58 -3.79 8.67
N LEU A 120 -5.20 -4.36 9.68
CA LEU A 120 -5.53 -5.79 9.73
C LEU A 120 -6.69 -5.98 10.69
N THR A 121 -7.77 -6.62 10.23
CA THR A 121 -8.89 -6.95 11.12
C THR A 121 -8.49 -8.09 12.09
N PRO A 122 -9.06 -8.12 13.31
CA PRO A 122 -8.72 -9.14 14.31
C PRO A 122 -8.99 -10.58 13.85
N ASP A 123 -9.96 -10.76 12.95
CA ASP A 123 -10.31 -12.05 12.33
C ASP A 123 -9.48 -12.39 11.10
N TYR A 124 -8.59 -11.48 10.64
CA TYR A 124 -7.75 -11.62 9.46
C TYR A 124 -8.54 -11.76 8.15
N THR A 125 -9.70 -11.10 8.06
CA THR A 125 -10.52 -11.11 6.84
C THR A 125 -10.21 -9.94 5.91
N GLN A 126 -9.69 -8.82 6.44
CA GLN A 126 -9.31 -7.64 5.66
C GLN A 126 -7.96 -7.11 6.11
N THR A 127 -7.18 -6.62 5.15
CA THR A 127 -5.87 -6.01 5.40
C THR A 127 -5.59 -4.88 4.42
N VAL A 128 -4.70 -3.98 4.82
CA VAL A 128 -4.16 -2.95 3.92
C VAL A 128 -2.64 -3.01 3.97
N ILE A 129 -2.06 -3.11 2.80
CA ILE A 129 -0.63 -2.98 2.61
C ILE A 129 -0.32 -1.57 2.14
N GLY A 130 0.48 -0.89 2.92
CA GLY A 130 0.96 0.45 2.63
C GLY A 130 2.47 0.52 2.44
N ARG A 131 2.94 1.75 2.20
CA ARG A 131 4.36 2.08 2.10
C ARG A 131 4.63 3.40 2.80
N GLU A 132 5.84 3.58 3.36
CA GLU A 132 6.26 4.82 4.01
C GLU A 132 6.08 6.06 3.12
N LYS A 133 6.31 5.91 1.81
CA LYS A 133 6.18 6.99 0.82
C LYS A 133 4.74 7.35 0.46
N ARG A 134 3.73 6.57 0.86
CA ARG A 134 2.31 6.70 0.48
C ARG A 134 2.09 6.75 -1.05
N ASP A 135 3.02 6.21 -1.83
CA ASP A 135 2.97 6.21 -3.30
C ASP A 135 2.08 5.08 -3.86
N TYR A 136 2.03 3.93 -3.18
CA TYR A 136 1.22 2.76 -3.51
C TYR A 136 0.53 2.21 -2.27
N VAL A 137 -0.62 1.57 -2.48
CA VAL A 137 -1.41 0.92 -1.43
C VAL A 137 -2.24 -0.22 -2.02
N TRP A 138 -2.49 -1.26 -1.24
CA TRP A 138 -3.37 -2.38 -1.60
C TRP A 138 -4.35 -2.63 -0.46
N ILE A 139 -5.66 -2.48 -0.75
CA ILE A 139 -6.76 -2.89 0.11
C ILE A 139 -7.12 -4.31 -0.28
N MET A 140 -7.02 -5.25 0.63
CA MET A 140 -7.20 -6.66 0.33
C MET A 140 -8.16 -7.33 1.31
N ALA A 141 -8.82 -8.40 0.85
CA ALA A 141 -9.72 -9.19 1.67
C ALA A 141 -9.63 -10.68 1.34
N ARG A 142 -10.13 -11.53 2.27
CA ARG A 142 -10.27 -12.99 2.03
C ARG A 142 -11.42 -13.33 1.07
N THR A 143 -12.27 -12.36 0.78
CA THR A 143 -13.38 -12.48 -0.17
C THR A 143 -13.19 -11.51 -1.34
N PRO A 144 -13.75 -11.80 -2.53
CA PRO A 144 -13.57 -10.94 -3.71
C PRO A 144 -14.32 -9.60 -3.62
N SER A 145 -15.08 -9.37 -2.56
CA SER A 145 -15.76 -8.11 -2.26
C SER A 145 -15.87 -7.91 -0.75
N ILE A 146 -15.99 -6.64 -0.35
CA ILE A 146 -16.29 -6.23 1.02
C ILE A 146 -17.48 -5.26 0.99
N PRO A 147 -18.23 -5.11 2.10
CA PRO A 147 -19.31 -4.12 2.21
C PRO A 147 -18.82 -2.69 1.92
N ASP A 148 -19.65 -1.89 1.24
CA ASP A 148 -19.26 -0.51 0.89
C ASP A 148 -18.94 0.35 2.11
N ALA A 149 -19.61 0.14 3.24
CA ALA A 149 -19.33 0.85 4.49
C ALA A 149 -17.92 0.53 5.04
N GLU A 150 -17.50 -0.74 4.97
CA GLU A 150 -16.17 -1.17 5.39
C GLU A 150 -15.10 -0.60 4.45
N TYR A 151 -15.35 -0.65 3.14
CA TYR A 151 -14.48 -0.02 2.15
C TYR A 151 -14.30 1.48 2.41
N ALA A 152 -15.41 2.20 2.66
CA ALA A 152 -15.37 3.64 2.95
C ALA A 152 -14.55 3.94 4.22
N GLY A 153 -14.72 3.13 5.27
CA GLY A 153 -13.94 3.26 6.51
C GLY A 153 -12.44 3.05 6.31
N ILE A 154 -12.05 2.08 5.46
CA ILE A 154 -10.64 1.86 5.10
C ILE A 154 -10.08 3.03 4.31
N VAL A 155 -10.84 3.59 3.34
CA VAL A 155 -10.40 4.75 2.56
C VAL A 155 -10.24 5.98 3.46
N GLU A 156 -11.16 6.22 4.41
CA GLU A 156 -11.02 7.28 5.39
C GLU A 156 -9.78 7.10 6.28
N PHE A 157 -9.53 5.87 6.76
CA PHE A 157 -8.32 5.53 7.50
C PHE A 157 -7.06 5.87 6.69
N LEU A 158 -7.00 5.51 5.40
CA LEU A 158 -5.87 5.82 4.53
C LEU A 158 -5.67 7.34 4.34
N GLY A 159 -6.75 8.11 4.27
CA GLY A 159 -6.68 9.58 4.26
C GLY A 159 -6.01 10.12 5.52
N ARG A 160 -6.36 9.60 6.70
CA ARG A 160 -5.70 9.96 7.98
C ARG A 160 -4.22 9.55 8.02
N GLN A 161 -3.85 8.46 7.32
CA GLN A 161 -2.46 8.02 7.17
C GLN A 161 -1.65 8.84 6.15
N GLY A 162 -2.28 9.84 5.49
CA GLY A 162 -1.62 10.77 4.57
C GLY A 162 -1.58 10.30 3.10
N TYR A 163 -2.41 9.32 2.72
CA TYR A 163 -2.58 8.93 1.32
C TYR A 163 -3.45 9.93 0.55
N ASP A 164 -3.12 10.17 -0.70
CA ASP A 164 -4.04 10.80 -1.66
C ASP A 164 -5.09 9.77 -2.07
N VAL A 165 -6.22 9.75 -1.36
CA VAL A 165 -7.29 8.77 -1.55
C VAL A 165 -7.99 8.91 -2.91
N SER A 166 -7.86 10.05 -3.59
CA SER A 166 -8.42 10.24 -4.94
C SER A 166 -7.76 9.34 -5.99
N ARG A 167 -6.57 8.81 -5.68
CA ARG A 167 -5.82 7.89 -6.55
C ARG A 167 -6.19 6.42 -6.37
N ILE A 168 -6.98 6.09 -5.34
CA ILE A 168 -7.39 4.71 -5.07
C ILE A 168 -8.41 4.28 -6.13
N GLN A 169 -8.15 3.15 -6.77
CA GLN A 169 -8.97 2.56 -7.82
C GLN A 169 -9.47 1.19 -7.36
N LYS A 170 -10.77 0.91 -7.52
CA LYS A 170 -11.32 -0.44 -7.30
C LYS A 170 -10.74 -1.39 -8.35
N VAL A 171 -10.34 -2.58 -7.92
CA VAL A 171 -9.91 -3.67 -8.80
C VAL A 171 -11.14 -4.54 -9.10
N PRO A 172 -11.58 -4.63 -10.37
CA PRO A 172 -12.76 -5.43 -10.71
C PRO A 172 -12.54 -6.92 -10.40
N GLN A 173 -13.51 -7.51 -9.69
CA GLN A 173 -13.49 -8.93 -9.30
C GLN A 173 -14.73 -9.63 -9.86
N ARG A 174 -14.53 -10.72 -10.59
CA ARG A 174 -15.59 -11.59 -11.13
C ARG A 174 -15.13 -13.04 -11.07
N TRP A 175 -15.66 -13.78 -10.14
CA TRP A 175 -15.30 -15.17 -9.91
C TRP A 175 -16.53 -16.07 -10.09
N PRO A 176 -16.36 -17.31 -10.59
CA PRO A 176 -17.45 -18.29 -10.59
C PRO A 176 -18.00 -18.44 -9.18
N VAL A 177 -19.32 -18.46 -9.06
CA VAL A 177 -19.95 -18.82 -7.79
C VAL A 177 -19.50 -20.25 -7.46
N ARG A 178 -18.76 -20.42 -6.36
CA ARG A 178 -18.49 -21.77 -5.85
C ARG A 178 -19.85 -22.37 -5.47
N GLN A 179 -20.34 -23.32 -6.27
CA GLN A 179 -21.45 -24.14 -5.84
C GLN A 179 -20.94 -24.89 -4.62
N GLY A 180 -21.55 -24.60 -3.46
CA GLY A 180 -21.19 -25.24 -2.21
C GLY A 180 -21.34 -26.74 -2.33
N GLY A 181 -20.28 -27.47 -2.02
CA GLY A 181 -20.34 -28.89 -1.76
C GLY A 181 -20.84 -29.14 -0.35
#